data_220536288238e555b35f697618847062
#
_entry.id   220536288238e555b35f697618847062
#
_cell.length_a   1.000
_cell.length_b   1.000
_cell.length_c   1.000
_cell.angle_alpha   90.00
_cell.angle_beta   90.00
_cell.angle_gamma   90.00
#
_symmetry.space_group_name_H-M   'P 1'
#
loop_
_entity.id
_entity.type
_entity.pdbx_description
1 polymer ?
#
loop_
_entity_poly.entity_id
_entity_poly.type
_entity_poly.pdbx_seq_one_letter_code
_entity_poly.pdbx_strand_id
1 'polypeptide(L)'
;MKKVVKILRGIGYLLAFSLILYPVVSNYINQMNSTTIATDYEQEVSHLSEDQENAMIEQAQEYNESLIGIGSIADPFSESNENQTEDDVYNNLLKIDDTGMMGYIDIPKLDVVLPVYHGTSEKVLQSGVGHLKNTSLPVGGESCHAVLSGHRGLANAKIFTDLNKMEVGDVFYIKVLHHTFAYQVDQILTVLPSDTDSLQIEKGKDYVTLVTCTPYAVNTHRLLVRGTRIPYEEAQKIDEEVGLQRTIPFNLILLIAGIVAFIIIWVSIKLHKRRKEKKYGQNK
;
A
#
# COMPACT_ATOMS: atom_id res chain seq x y z
N MET A 1 -19.60 37.58 27.28
CA MET A 1 -18.67 37.68 26.18
C MET A 1 -17.32 36.97 26.41
N LYS A 2 -16.51 37.30 27.45
CA LYS A 2 -15.17 36.69 27.66
C LYS A 2 -15.18 35.15 27.84
N LYS A 3 -16.21 34.55 28.45
CA LYS A 3 -16.34 33.09 28.61
C LYS A 3 -16.65 32.40 27.27
N VAL A 4 -17.53 32.96 26.44
CA VAL A 4 -17.90 32.42 25.12
C VAL A 4 -16.69 32.41 24.19
N VAL A 5 -15.91 33.49 24.14
CA VAL A 5 -14.67 33.57 23.35
C VAL A 5 -13.64 32.52 23.77
N LYS A 6 -13.53 32.23 25.09
CA LYS A 6 -12.62 31.15 25.56
C LYS A 6 -13.07 29.77 25.14
N ILE A 7 -14.40 29.51 25.17
CA ILE A 7 -14.98 28.23 24.73
C ILE A 7 -14.78 28.05 23.21
N LEU A 8 -15.10 29.09 22.41
CA LEU A 8 -14.90 29.06 20.97
C LEU A 8 -13.44 28.84 20.57
N ARG A 9 -12.51 29.48 21.30
CA ARG A 9 -11.06 29.26 21.10
C ARG A 9 -10.65 27.82 21.46
N GLY A 10 -11.19 27.25 22.56
CA GLY A 10 -10.96 25.85 22.93
C GLY A 10 -11.48 24.88 21.88
N ILE A 11 -12.68 25.11 21.34
CA ILE A 11 -13.25 24.31 20.24
C ILE A 11 -12.37 24.43 18.97
N GLY A 12 -11.91 25.65 18.63
CA GLY A 12 -11.02 25.87 17.50
C GLY A 12 -9.70 25.08 17.63
N TYR A 13 -9.08 25.04 18.79
CA TYR A 13 -7.88 24.24 19.04
C TYR A 13 -8.15 22.72 18.97
N LEU A 14 -9.28 22.25 19.47
CA LEU A 14 -9.68 20.85 19.36
C LEU A 14 -9.89 20.44 17.90
N LEU A 15 -10.58 21.26 17.09
CA LEU A 15 -10.78 21.01 15.68
C LEU A 15 -9.46 21.00 14.91
N ALA A 16 -8.58 21.96 15.15
CA ALA A 16 -7.26 22.01 14.50
C ALA A 16 -6.42 20.76 14.87
N PHE A 17 -6.45 20.34 16.13
CA PHE A 17 -5.74 19.14 16.58
C PHE A 17 -6.31 17.86 15.97
N SER A 18 -7.65 17.75 15.86
CA SER A 18 -8.31 16.61 15.21
C SER A 18 -7.95 16.51 13.74
N LEU A 19 -7.87 17.65 13.01
CA LEU A 19 -7.46 17.68 11.60
C LEU A 19 -6.01 17.24 11.41
N ILE A 20 -5.10 17.61 12.32
CA ILE A 20 -3.70 17.19 12.27
C ILE A 20 -3.55 15.69 12.57
N LEU A 21 -4.36 15.15 13.50
CA LEU A 21 -4.32 13.73 13.86
C LEU A 21 -5.03 12.82 12.85
N TYR A 22 -5.97 13.36 12.07
CA TYR A 22 -6.79 12.58 11.15
C TYR A 22 -5.97 11.67 10.22
N PRO A 23 -4.96 12.16 9.47
CA PRO A 23 -4.19 11.29 8.57
C PRO A 23 -3.41 10.20 9.31
N VAL A 24 -2.90 10.48 10.51
CA VAL A 24 -2.15 9.49 11.31
C VAL A 24 -3.08 8.36 11.77
N VAL A 25 -4.23 8.72 12.34
CA VAL A 25 -5.22 7.75 12.83
C VAL A 25 -5.84 6.98 11.67
N SER A 26 -6.17 7.65 10.57
CA SER A 26 -6.74 7.02 9.37
C SER A 26 -5.77 6.00 8.75
N ASN A 27 -4.50 6.36 8.60
CA ASN A 27 -3.48 5.44 8.09
C ASN A 27 -3.30 4.22 9.01
N TYR A 28 -3.28 4.43 10.32
CA TYR A 28 -3.17 3.34 11.30
C TYR A 28 -4.36 2.37 11.21
N ILE A 29 -5.59 2.89 11.13
CA ILE A 29 -6.79 2.07 10.99
C ILE A 29 -6.76 1.30 9.66
N ASN A 30 -6.36 1.94 8.56
CA ASN A 30 -6.26 1.29 7.26
C ASN A 30 -5.22 0.16 7.25
N GLN A 31 -4.07 0.36 7.87
CA GLN A 31 -3.04 -0.67 7.98
C GLN A 31 -3.55 -1.86 8.81
N MET A 32 -4.24 -1.61 9.91
CA MET A 32 -4.90 -2.68 10.69
C MET A 32 -5.92 -3.44 9.84
N ASN A 33 -6.76 -2.73 9.08
CA ASN A 33 -7.76 -3.34 8.21
C ASN A 33 -7.09 -4.19 7.11
N SER A 34 -6.03 -3.70 6.47
CA SER A 34 -5.31 -4.46 5.43
C SER A 34 -4.68 -5.73 5.98
N THR A 35 -4.10 -5.68 7.18
CA THR A 35 -3.58 -6.88 7.86
C THR A 35 -4.69 -7.86 8.20
N THR A 36 -5.86 -7.37 8.65
CA THR A 36 -7.03 -8.21 8.92
C THR A 36 -7.51 -8.89 7.64
N ILE A 37 -7.64 -8.15 6.54
CA ILE A 37 -8.04 -8.70 5.22
C ILE A 37 -7.06 -9.78 4.76
N ALA A 38 -5.73 -9.58 4.95
CA ALA A 38 -4.74 -10.60 4.63
C ALA A 38 -4.91 -11.86 5.49
N THR A 39 -5.21 -11.71 6.79
CA THR A 39 -5.47 -12.82 7.70
C THR A 39 -6.76 -13.56 7.32
N ASP A 40 -7.83 -12.84 6.99
CA ASP A 40 -9.09 -13.42 6.54
C ASP A 40 -8.89 -14.20 5.23
N TYR A 41 -8.10 -13.65 4.29
CA TYR A 41 -7.71 -14.34 3.06
C TYR A 41 -6.96 -15.64 3.35
N GLU A 42 -5.98 -15.65 4.25
CA GLU A 42 -5.26 -16.87 4.65
C GLU A 42 -6.18 -17.91 5.29
N GLN A 43 -7.18 -17.47 6.05
CA GLN A 43 -8.17 -18.35 6.63
C GLN A 43 -9.03 -19.02 5.54
N GLU A 44 -9.53 -18.27 4.56
CA GLU A 44 -10.29 -18.83 3.43
C GLU A 44 -9.43 -19.79 2.60
N VAL A 45 -8.17 -19.43 2.31
CA VAL A 45 -7.21 -20.30 1.63
C VAL A 45 -7.03 -21.62 2.38
N SER A 46 -6.97 -21.57 3.72
CA SER A 46 -6.77 -22.78 4.54
C SER A 46 -7.90 -23.83 4.41
N HIS A 47 -9.04 -23.45 3.85
CA HIS A 47 -10.15 -24.36 3.56
C HIS A 47 -10.05 -25.02 2.18
N LEU A 48 -9.12 -24.61 1.33
CA LEU A 48 -8.91 -25.22 0.01
C LEU A 48 -8.17 -26.54 0.16
N SER A 49 -8.55 -27.53 -0.66
CA SER A 49 -7.74 -28.74 -0.80
C SER A 49 -6.54 -28.47 -1.72
N GLU A 50 -5.50 -29.28 -1.58
CA GLU A 50 -4.31 -29.21 -2.44
C GLU A 50 -4.68 -29.35 -3.94
N ASP A 51 -5.64 -30.21 -4.29
CA ASP A 51 -6.10 -30.38 -5.67
C ASP A 51 -6.78 -29.11 -6.21
N GLN A 52 -7.58 -28.42 -5.37
CA GLN A 52 -8.24 -27.17 -5.76
C GLN A 52 -7.19 -26.05 -5.97
N GLU A 53 -6.24 -25.94 -5.06
CA GLU A 53 -5.17 -24.96 -5.16
C GLU A 53 -4.31 -25.17 -6.41
N ASN A 54 -3.88 -26.42 -6.67
CA ASN A 54 -3.12 -26.77 -7.85
C ASN A 54 -3.88 -26.44 -9.14
N ALA A 55 -5.17 -26.73 -9.20
CA ALA A 55 -6.01 -26.39 -10.36
C ALA A 55 -6.12 -24.87 -10.56
N MET A 56 -6.22 -24.08 -9.51
CA MET A 56 -6.26 -22.60 -9.60
C MET A 56 -4.93 -22.03 -10.10
N ILE A 57 -3.80 -22.57 -9.64
CA ILE A 57 -2.46 -22.17 -10.09
C ILE A 57 -2.26 -22.54 -11.55
N GLU A 58 -2.65 -23.77 -11.97
CA GLU A 58 -2.54 -24.23 -13.35
C GLU A 58 -3.35 -23.31 -14.30
N GLN A 59 -4.59 -23.00 -13.97
CA GLN A 59 -5.43 -22.07 -14.75
C GLN A 59 -4.80 -20.67 -14.86
N ALA A 60 -4.20 -20.19 -13.78
CA ALA A 60 -3.51 -18.89 -13.78
C ALA A 60 -2.24 -18.93 -14.66
N GLN A 61 -1.51 -20.04 -14.67
CA GLN A 61 -0.35 -20.24 -15.52
C GLN A 61 -0.75 -20.35 -17.00
N GLU A 62 -1.80 -21.10 -17.33
CA GLU A 62 -2.36 -21.16 -18.70
C GLU A 62 -2.77 -19.78 -19.20
N TYR A 63 -3.40 -18.97 -18.36
CA TYR A 63 -3.71 -17.58 -18.68
C TYR A 63 -2.43 -16.78 -18.98
N ASN A 64 -1.40 -16.91 -18.14
CA ASN A 64 -0.12 -16.22 -18.33
C ASN A 64 0.55 -16.63 -19.67
N GLU A 65 0.53 -17.91 -20.01
CA GLU A 65 1.07 -18.41 -21.27
C GLU A 65 0.31 -17.84 -22.49
N SER A 66 -1.01 -17.67 -22.37
CA SER A 66 -1.84 -17.09 -23.43
C SER A 66 -1.51 -15.62 -23.73
N LEU A 67 -0.88 -14.91 -22.81
CA LEU A 67 -0.50 -13.50 -22.97
C LEU A 67 0.83 -13.31 -23.69
N ILE A 68 1.64 -14.36 -23.88
CA ILE A 68 2.95 -14.26 -24.51
C ILE A 68 2.78 -13.81 -25.96
N GLY A 69 3.35 -12.65 -26.28
CA GLY A 69 3.27 -12.05 -27.63
C GLY A 69 2.04 -11.16 -27.86
N ILE A 70 1.19 -10.95 -26.86
CA ILE A 70 0.11 -9.96 -26.94
C ILE A 70 0.67 -8.60 -26.54
N GLY A 71 0.79 -7.69 -27.51
CA GLY A 71 1.65 -6.50 -27.44
C GLY A 71 0.99 -5.20 -27.02
N SER A 72 -0.19 -5.18 -26.35
CA SER A 72 -0.81 -3.90 -25.96
C SER A 72 -1.21 -3.88 -24.49
N ILE A 73 -0.42 -3.18 -23.68
CA ILE A 73 -0.70 -2.90 -22.27
C ILE A 73 -1.14 -1.44 -22.17
N ALA A 74 -2.28 -1.19 -21.52
CA ALA A 74 -2.80 0.15 -21.28
C ALA A 74 -2.23 0.75 -19.96
N ASP A 75 -2.29 2.09 -19.85
CA ASP A 75 -2.00 2.74 -18.55
C ASP A 75 -3.00 2.27 -17.48
N PRO A 76 -2.53 1.76 -16.32
CA PRO A 76 -3.41 1.24 -15.27
C PRO A 76 -4.40 2.27 -14.71
N PHE A 77 -4.12 3.56 -14.84
CA PHE A 77 -4.95 4.66 -14.33
C PHE A 77 -5.79 5.32 -15.44
N SER A 78 -5.96 4.68 -16.60
CA SER A 78 -6.79 5.21 -17.68
C SER A 78 -8.29 4.95 -17.43
N GLU A 79 -9.15 5.89 -17.82
CA GLU A 79 -10.62 5.76 -17.73
C GLU A 79 -11.16 4.55 -18.53
N SER A 80 -10.40 4.06 -19.53
CA SER A 80 -10.77 2.86 -20.30
C SER A 80 -10.86 1.60 -19.43
N ASN A 81 -10.19 1.56 -18.29
CA ASN A 81 -10.20 0.42 -17.37
C ASN A 81 -11.50 0.33 -16.55
N GLU A 82 -12.26 1.42 -16.42
CA GLU A 82 -13.56 1.40 -15.73
C GLU A 82 -14.66 0.73 -16.53
N ASN A 83 -14.56 0.79 -17.87
CA ASN A 83 -15.56 0.27 -18.80
C ASN A 83 -15.18 -1.09 -19.40
N GLN A 84 -14.17 -1.78 -18.84
CA GLN A 84 -13.86 -3.14 -19.29
C GLN A 84 -15.05 -4.03 -18.98
N THR A 85 -15.65 -4.60 -20.05
CA THR A 85 -16.69 -5.61 -19.91
C THR A 85 -16.22 -6.71 -18.96
N GLU A 86 -17.12 -7.16 -18.09
CA GLU A 86 -16.85 -8.29 -17.19
C GLU A 86 -16.30 -9.45 -18.03
N ASP A 87 -15.01 -9.69 -17.92
CA ASP A 87 -14.37 -10.86 -18.48
C ASP A 87 -14.47 -11.94 -17.42
N ASP A 88 -15.50 -12.75 -17.56
CA ASP A 88 -15.79 -13.83 -16.61
C ASP A 88 -14.61 -14.78 -16.43
N VAL A 89 -13.81 -15.00 -17.46
CA VAL A 89 -12.63 -15.87 -17.37
C VAL A 89 -11.58 -15.24 -16.45
N TYR A 90 -11.13 -14.03 -16.74
CA TYR A 90 -10.11 -13.33 -15.95
C TYR A 90 -10.56 -13.12 -14.49
N ASN A 91 -11.79 -12.66 -14.28
CA ASN A 91 -12.31 -12.35 -12.95
C ASN A 91 -12.56 -13.58 -12.08
N ASN A 92 -12.59 -14.79 -12.66
CA ASN A 92 -12.72 -16.04 -11.92
C ASN A 92 -11.38 -16.73 -11.62
N LEU A 93 -10.27 -16.28 -12.22
CA LEU A 93 -8.94 -16.81 -11.93
C LEU A 93 -8.50 -16.39 -10.52
N LEU A 94 -7.94 -17.32 -9.74
CA LEU A 94 -7.49 -17.07 -8.35
C LEU A 94 -8.59 -16.50 -7.43
N LYS A 95 -9.86 -16.67 -7.81
CA LYS A 95 -11.00 -16.19 -7.02
C LYS A 95 -11.34 -17.21 -5.94
N ILE A 96 -11.19 -16.81 -4.67
CA ILE A 96 -11.54 -17.64 -3.51
C ILE A 96 -12.94 -17.29 -3.02
N ASP A 97 -13.29 -16.00 -3.07
CA ASP A 97 -14.55 -15.44 -2.59
C ASP A 97 -15.12 -14.39 -3.56
N ASP A 98 -16.19 -13.72 -3.14
CA ASP A 98 -16.83 -12.65 -3.95
C ASP A 98 -16.19 -11.27 -3.79
N THR A 99 -15.10 -11.13 -3.03
CA THR A 99 -14.40 -9.85 -2.87
C THR A 99 -13.58 -9.46 -4.09
N GLY A 100 -13.20 -10.44 -4.94
CA GLY A 100 -12.32 -10.28 -6.08
C GLY A 100 -10.84 -10.16 -5.68
N MET A 101 -10.51 -10.50 -4.45
CA MET A 101 -9.12 -10.57 -3.96
C MET A 101 -8.45 -11.83 -4.50
N MET A 102 -7.29 -11.66 -5.16
CA MET A 102 -6.48 -12.78 -5.67
C MET A 102 -5.27 -13.10 -4.78
N GLY A 103 -4.95 -12.23 -3.83
CA GLY A 103 -3.81 -12.37 -2.97
C GLY A 103 -3.48 -11.07 -2.26
N TYR A 104 -2.29 -10.96 -1.69
CA TYR A 104 -1.81 -9.71 -1.11
C TYR A 104 -0.31 -9.50 -1.37
N ILE A 105 0.10 -8.23 -1.32
CA ILE A 105 1.50 -7.82 -1.40
C ILE A 105 1.98 -7.35 -0.03
N ASP A 106 3.18 -7.79 0.35
CA ASP A 106 3.90 -7.32 1.53
C ASP A 106 5.18 -6.60 1.08
N ILE A 107 5.33 -5.35 1.48
CA ILE A 107 6.52 -4.53 1.20
C ILE A 107 7.15 -4.14 2.55
N PRO A 108 8.05 -4.95 3.08
CA PRO A 108 8.60 -4.75 4.42
C PRO A 108 9.25 -3.38 4.60
N LYS A 109 10.03 -2.88 3.63
CA LYS A 109 10.68 -1.57 3.69
C LYS A 109 9.69 -0.42 3.93
N LEU A 110 8.46 -0.53 3.40
CA LEU A 110 7.42 0.49 3.52
C LEU A 110 6.48 0.25 4.69
N ASP A 111 6.61 -0.90 5.36
CA ASP A 111 5.70 -1.36 6.42
C ASP A 111 4.24 -1.34 5.96
N VAL A 112 3.97 -1.99 4.81
CA VAL A 112 2.63 -2.11 4.23
C VAL A 112 2.33 -3.53 3.77
N VAL A 113 1.15 -4.02 4.14
CA VAL A 113 0.52 -5.23 3.61
C VAL A 113 -0.77 -4.80 2.94
N LEU A 114 -0.96 -5.12 1.66
CA LEU A 114 -2.06 -4.59 0.86
C LEU A 114 -2.74 -5.71 0.08
N PRO A 115 -4.09 -5.80 0.09
CA PRO A 115 -4.81 -6.74 -0.75
C PRO A 115 -4.62 -6.42 -2.23
N VAL A 116 -4.54 -7.46 -3.05
CA VAL A 116 -4.45 -7.38 -4.51
C VAL A 116 -5.77 -7.88 -5.09
N TYR A 117 -6.41 -7.05 -5.90
CA TYR A 117 -7.70 -7.30 -6.53
C TYR A 117 -7.59 -7.37 -8.04
N HIS A 118 -8.60 -7.97 -8.68
CA HIS A 118 -8.73 -7.96 -10.13
C HIS A 118 -9.04 -6.56 -10.67
N GLY A 119 -8.35 -6.20 -11.75
CA GLY A 119 -8.56 -4.93 -12.46
C GLY A 119 -8.00 -3.71 -11.73
N THR A 120 -8.11 -2.57 -12.41
CA THR A 120 -7.61 -1.27 -11.93
C THR A 120 -8.69 -0.19 -11.97
N SER A 121 -9.96 -0.57 -11.71
CA SER A 121 -11.04 0.40 -11.57
C SER A 121 -10.80 1.31 -10.35
N GLU A 122 -11.37 2.50 -10.37
CA GLU A 122 -11.23 3.45 -9.25
C GLU A 122 -11.67 2.83 -7.92
N LYS A 123 -12.75 2.02 -7.93
CA LYS A 123 -13.23 1.30 -6.75
C LYS A 123 -12.17 0.36 -6.17
N VAL A 124 -11.46 -0.38 -7.04
CA VAL A 124 -10.37 -1.27 -6.65
C VAL A 124 -9.21 -0.48 -6.08
N LEU A 125 -8.76 0.56 -6.80
CA LEU A 125 -7.59 1.35 -6.40
C LEU A 125 -7.81 2.17 -5.12
N GLN A 126 -9.05 2.46 -4.74
CA GLN A 126 -9.38 3.04 -3.43
C GLN A 126 -9.34 2.03 -2.29
N SER A 127 -9.49 0.73 -2.58
CA SER A 127 -9.55 -0.34 -1.58
C SER A 127 -8.19 -1.00 -1.35
N GLY A 128 -7.31 -1.02 -2.36
CA GLY A 128 -6.02 -1.69 -2.30
C GLY A 128 -5.21 -1.55 -3.57
N VAL A 129 -4.55 -2.62 -3.94
CA VAL A 129 -3.75 -2.75 -5.15
C VAL A 129 -4.57 -3.45 -6.22
N GLY A 130 -4.57 -2.94 -7.44
CA GLY A 130 -5.24 -3.52 -8.58
C GLY A 130 -4.26 -4.24 -9.50
N HIS A 131 -4.58 -5.45 -9.92
CA HIS A 131 -3.85 -6.16 -10.96
C HIS A 131 -4.29 -5.66 -12.33
N LEU A 132 -3.35 -5.22 -13.16
CA LEU A 132 -3.64 -4.72 -14.50
C LEU A 132 -3.98 -5.90 -15.44
N LYS A 133 -5.20 -5.92 -15.94
CA LYS A 133 -5.66 -6.91 -16.93
C LYS A 133 -4.76 -6.92 -18.17
N ASN A 134 -4.59 -8.06 -18.79
CA ASN A 134 -3.68 -8.33 -19.91
C ASN A 134 -2.19 -8.26 -19.53
N THR A 135 -1.86 -8.33 -18.24
CA THR A 135 -0.55 -8.68 -17.73
C THR A 135 -0.61 -10.02 -17.01
N SER A 136 0.54 -10.65 -16.77
CA SER A 136 0.55 -11.96 -16.10
C SER A 136 -0.04 -11.89 -14.71
N LEU A 137 -0.85 -12.88 -14.33
CA LEU A 137 -1.26 -13.07 -12.93
C LEU A 137 -0.02 -13.31 -12.06
N PRO A 138 -0.01 -12.86 -10.80
CA PRO A 138 1.18 -12.85 -9.97
C PRO A 138 1.48 -14.22 -9.30
N VAL A 139 1.45 -15.27 -10.10
CA VAL A 139 1.79 -16.66 -9.70
C VAL A 139 3.19 -17.09 -10.10
N GLY A 140 3.99 -16.15 -10.63
CA GLY A 140 5.34 -16.40 -11.11
C GLY A 140 5.38 -17.28 -12.36
N GLY A 141 6.58 -17.60 -12.81
CA GLY A 141 6.84 -18.46 -13.96
C GLY A 141 7.76 -17.81 -15.00
N GLU A 142 8.30 -18.64 -15.91
CA GLU A 142 9.10 -18.13 -17.01
C GLU A 142 8.25 -17.31 -17.99
N SER A 143 8.80 -16.18 -18.45
CA SER A 143 8.13 -15.28 -19.37
C SER A 143 6.83 -14.69 -18.79
N CYS A 144 6.86 -14.34 -17.51
CA CYS A 144 5.78 -13.69 -16.78
C CYS A 144 6.14 -12.26 -16.40
N HIS A 145 5.18 -11.34 -16.51
CA HIS A 145 5.30 -9.98 -16.01
C HIS A 145 3.96 -9.50 -15.47
N ALA A 146 3.80 -9.54 -14.15
CA ALA A 146 2.61 -9.03 -13.50
C ALA A 146 2.74 -7.52 -13.21
N VAL A 147 1.67 -6.76 -13.42
CA VAL A 147 1.62 -5.33 -13.13
C VAL A 147 0.60 -5.06 -12.04
N LEU A 148 1.07 -4.52 -10.94
CA LEU A 148 0.28 -4.20 -9.75
C LEU A 148 0.25 -2.69 -9.54
N SER A 149 -0.94 -2.11 -9.50
CA SER A 149 -1.14 -0.66 -9.49
C SER A 149 -1.81 -0.19 -8.21
N GLY A 150 -1.35 0.91 -7.67
CA GLY A 150 -1.92 1.48 -6.45
C GLY A 150 -1.82 3.00 -6.42
N HIS A 151 -2.81 3.62 -5.79
CA HIS A 151 -2.84 5.08 -5.64
C HIS A 151 -1.69 5.62 -4.80
N ARG A 152 -1.32 6.86 -5.10
CA ARG A 152 -0.39 7.68 -4.32
C ARG A 152 -1.09 8.93 -3.79
N GLY A 153 -1.07 9.08 -2.45
CA GLY A 153 -1.57 10.30 -1.83
C GLY A 153 -3.05 10.31 -1.51
N LEU A 154 -3.69 9.13 -1.34
CA LEU A 154 -5.02 9.07 -0.76
C LEU A 154 -4.98 9.60 0.67
N ALA A 155 -6.00 10.38 1.05
CA ALA A 155 -6.07 10.99 2.38
C ALA A 155 -6.31 9.97 3.51
N ASN A 156 -6.89 8.81 3.17
CA ASN A 156 -7.33 7.78 4.10
C ASN A 156 -6.51 6.49 4.03
N ALA A 157 -5.67 6.30 3.00
CA ALA A 157 -4.91 5.07 2.80
C ALA A 157 -3.51 5.36 2.29
N LYS A 158 -2.52 4.65 2.83
CA LYS A 158 -1.12 4.80 2.43
C LYS A 158 -0.84 4.17 1.07
N ILE A 159 -1.45 3.03 0.75
CA ILE A 159 -1.27 2.19 -0.44
C ILE A 159 0.17 2.31 -1.00
N PHE A 160 0.39 2.88 -2.19
CA PHE A 160 1.70 3.10 -2.77
C PHE A 160 2.25 4.53 -2.59
N THR A 161 1.77 5.26 -1.56
CA THR A 161 2.20 6.64 -1.27
C THR A 161 3.71 6.75 -1.12
N ASP A 162 4.33 5.79 -0.46
CA ASP A 162 5.76 5.75 -0.16
C ASP A 162 6.58 4.90 -1.14
N LEU A 163 5.99 4.43 -2.26
CA LEU A 163 6.69 3.59 -3.24
C LEU A 163 7.98 4.23 -3.77
N ASN A 164 8.05 5.56 -3.79
CA ASN A 164 9.26 6.30 -4.17
C ASN A 164 10.44 6.18 -3.19
N LYS A 165 10.24 5.53 -2.05
CA LYS A 165 11.31 5.23 -1.08
C LYS A 165 11.98 3.87 -1.35
N MET A 166 11.43 3.09 -2.28
CA MET A 166 12.06 1.85 -2.72
C MET A 166 13.34 2.14 -3.48
N GLU A 167 14.32 1.28 -3.32
CA GLU A 167 15.63 1.34 -3.95
C GLU A 167 15.94 0.00 -4.61
N VAL A 168 16.82 0.00 -5.60
CA VAL A 168 17.32 -1.25 -6.21
C VAL A 168 18.01 -2.09 -5.13
N GLY A 169 17.64 -3.37 -5.06
CA GLY A 169 18.07 -4.29 -4.01
C GLY A 169 17.05 -4.55 -2.91
N ASP A 170 16.05 -3.69 -2.72
CA ASP A 170 14.96 -3.94 -1.78
C ASP A 170 14.12 -5.15 -2.19
N VAL A 171 13.40 -5.74 -1.23
CA VAL A 171 12.56 -6.89 -1.49
C VAL A 171 11.10 -6.60 -1.19
N PHE A 172 10.22 -7.29 -1.90
CA PHE A 172 8.80 -7.38 -1.61
C PHE A 172 8.28 -8.79 -1.92
N TYR A 173 7.15 -9.12 -1.30
CA TYR A 173 6.56 -10.45 -1.40
C TYR A 173 5.14 -10.35 -1.94
N ILE A 174 4.76 -11.31 -2.78
CA ILE A 174 3.38 -11.49 -3.20
C ILE A 174 2.92 -12.84 -2.70
N LYS A 175 1.80 -12.86 -2.00
CA LYS A 175 1.18 -14.08 -1.53
C LYS A 175 -0.09 -14.35 -2.29
N VAL A 176 -0.13 -15.51 -2.95
CA VAL A 176 -1.27 -16.03 -3.69
C VAL A 176 -1.50 -17.45 -3.23
N LEU A 177 -2.70 -17.74 -2.71
CA LEU A 177 -3.00 -19.01 -2.05
C LEU A 177 -1.97 -19.30 -0.94
N HIS A 178 -1.44 -20.51 -0.83
CA HIS A 178 -0.36 -20.83 0.12
C HIS A 178 1.05 -20.47 -0.39
N HIS A 179 1.17 -19.97 -1.63
CA HIS A 179 2.47 -19.65 -2.22
C HIS A 179 2.93 -18.23 -1.87
N THR A 180 4.19 -18.08 -1.52
CA THR A 180 4.85 -16.78 -1.34
C THR A 180 5.92 -16.61 -2.40
N PHE A 181 5.76 -15.57 -3.21
CA PHE A 181 6.64 -15.22 -4.31
C PHE A 181 7.48 -14.00 -3.91
N ALA A 182 8.80 -14.16 -3.84
CA ALA A 182 9.72 -13.10 -3.45
C ALA A 182 10.35 -12.43 -4.68
N TYR A 183 10.39 -11.11 -4.67
CA TYR A 183 10.95 -10.29 -5.74
C TYR A 183 11.93 -9.28 -5.17
N GLN A 184 13.07 -9.12 -5.86
CA GLN A 184 14.05 -8.09 -5.53
C GLN A 184 13.97 -6.98 -6.58
N VAL A 185 13.88 -5.74 -6.14
CA VAL A 185 13.87 -4.57 -7.02
C VAL A 185 15.14 -4.51 -7.86
N ASP A 186 14.99 -4.59 -9.17
CA ASP A 186 16.08 -4.53 -10.13
C ASP A 186 16.06 -3.25 -10.98
N GLN A 187 14.89 -2.60 -11.10
CA GLN A 187 14.73 -1.39 -11.91
C GLN A 187 13.71 -0.41 -11.30
N ILE A 188 14.02 0.88 -11.37
CA ILE A 188 13.10 1.96 -11.00
C ILE A 188 13.09 2.99 -12.12
N LEU A 189 11.90 3.25 -12.70
CA LEU A 189 11.72 4.18 -13.80
C LEU A 189 10.64 5.21 -13.49
N THR A 190 10.75 6.37 -14.11
CA THR A 190 9.67 7.36 -14.19
C THR A 190 9.38 7.62 -15.65
N VAL A 191 8.17 7.27 -16.09
CA VAL A 191 7.75 7.29 -17.48
C VAL A 191 6.46 8.10 -17.69
N LEU A 192 6.16 8.44 -18.92
CA LEU A 192 4.84 9.00 -19.26
C LEU A 192 3.76 7.91 -19.21
N PRO A 193 2.46 8.26 -18.96
CA PRO A 193 1.37 7.30 -18.97
C PRO A 193 1.23 6.48 -20.26
N SER A 194 1.64 7.05 -21.39
CA SER A 194 1.62 6.39 -22.69
C SER A 194 2.81 5.44 -22.96
N ASP A 195 3.82 5.48 -22.09
CA ASP A 195 5.02 4.65 -22.23
C ASP A 195 4.87 3.40 -21.35
N THR A 196 4.42 2.32 -21.99
CA THR A 196 4.18 1.01 -21.35
C THR A 196 5.17 -0.06 -21.81
N ASP A 197 6.22 0.30 -22.52
CA ASP A 197 7.19 -0.63 -23.09
C ASP A 197 7.90 -1.47 -22.01
N SER A 198 8.20 -0.84 -20.86
CA SER A 198 8.84 -1.50 -19.72
C SER A 198 7.92 -2.44 -18.92
N LEU A 199 6.64 -2.54 -19.28
CA LEU A 199 5.67 -3.48 -18.69
C LEU A 199 5.50 -4.77 -19.50
N GLN A 200 6.14 -4.87 -20.68
CA GLN A 200 6.01 -6.00 -21.57
C GLN A 200 6.65 -7.26 -20.98
N ILE A 201 6.10 -8.43 -21.38
CA ILE A 201 6.66 -9.73 -21.02
C ILE A 201 8.01 -9.92 -21.72
N GLU A 202 9.06 -10.18 -20.95
CA GLU A 202 10.37 -10.53 -21.46
C GLU A 202 10.58 -12.06 -21.39
N LYS A 203 11.03 -12.66 -22.50
CA LYS A 203 11.24 -14.10 -22.58
C LYS A 203 12.21 -14.61 -21.51
N GLY A 204 11.79 -15.63 -20.75
CA GLY A 204 12.62 -16.29 -19.73
C GLY A 204 12.78 -15.48 -18.45
N LYS A 205 12.03 -14.39 -18.29
CA LYS A 205 12.03 -13.55 -17.08
C LYS A 205 10.76 -13.76 -16.25
N ASP A 206 10.89 -13.59 -14.96
CA ASP A 206 9.78 -13.54 -14.00
C ASP A 206 9.83 -12.19 -13.29
N TYR A 207 8.95 -11.28 -13.68
CA TYR A 207 8.91 -9.91 -13.19
C TYR A 207 7.56 -9.56 -12.55
N VAL A 208 7.63 -8.67 -11.58
CA VAL A 208 6.49 -7.91 -11.10
C VAL A 208 6.84 -6.43 -11.07
N THR A 209 5.99 -5.59 -11.66
CA THR A 209 6.15 -4.14 -11.60
C THR A 209 5.04 -3.50 -10.76
N LEU A 210 5.45 -2.75 -9.74
CA LEU A 210 4.57 -1.91 -8.93
C LEU A 210 4.46 -0.54 -9.59
N VAL A 211 3.23 -0.07 -9.83
CA VAL A 211 2.96 1.16 -10.57
C VAL A 211 2.18 2.15 -9.71
N THR A 212 2.64 3.39 -9.68
CA THR A 212 1.89 4.49 -9.03
C THR A 212 2.10 5.82 -9.77
N CYS A 213 1.24 6.80 -9.47
CA CYS A 213 1.35 8.13 -10.05
C CYS A 213 2.49 8.96 -9.41
N THR A 214 3.15 9.79 -10.22
CA THR A 214 4.23 10.69 -9.77
C THR A 214 4.28 11.96 -10.64
N PRO A 215 4.79 13.13 -10.18
CA PRO A 215 5.05 13.49 -8.78
C PRO A 215 3.79 13.50 -7.92
N TYR A 216 3.97 13.47 -6.58
CA TYR A 216 2.86 13.50 -5.63
C TYR A 216 1.91 14.67 -5.91
N ALA A 217 0.60 14.40 -5.93
CA ALA A 217 -0.49 15.33 -6.23
C ALA A 217 -0.50 15.95 -7.65
N VAL A 218 0.56 15.76 -8.46
CA VAL A 218 0.63 16.25 -9.85
C VAL A 218 0.25 15.17 -10.85
N ASN A 219 0.70 13.93 -10.63
CA ASN A 219 0.29 12.69 -11.32
C ASN A 219 0.52 12.67 -12.84
N THR A 220 1.47 13.46 -13.36
CA THR A 220 1.77 13.56 -14.79
C THR A 220 2.55 12.37 -15.35
N HIS A 221 3.20 11.61 -14.49
CA HIS A 221 4.04 10.46 -14.83
C HIS A 221 3.63 9.24 -14.03
N ARG A 222 4.22 8.09 -14.37
CA ARG A 222 4.13 6.84 -13.63
C ARG A 222 5.50 6.49 -13.05
N LEU A 223 5.53 6.15 -11.76
CA LEU A 223 6.67 5.53 -11.11
C LEU A 223 6.50 4.02 -11.23
N LEU A 224 7.48 3.38 -11.83
CA LEU A 224 7.55 1.93 -12.01
C LEU A 224 8.67 1.40 -11.10
N VAL A 225 8.36 0.46 -10.22
CA VAL A 225 9.32 -0.25 -9.38
C VAL A 225 9.21 -1.72 -9.76
N ARG A 226 10.16 -2.20 -10.58
CA ARG A 226 10.20 -3.59 -11.04
C ARG A 226 11.03 -4.44 -10.12
N GLY A 227 10.50 -5.63 -9.78
CA GLY A 227 11.22 -6.69 -9.10
C GLY A 227 11.39 -7.91 -10.00
N THR A 228 12.56 -8.53 -9.91
CA THR A 228 12.85 -9.84 -10.49
C THR A 228 12.70 -10.91 -9.43
N ARG A 229 12.23 -12.08 -9.83
CA ARG A 229 12.06 -13.24 -8.95
C ARG A 229 13.38 -13.67 -8.33
N ILE A 230 13.37 -13.90 -7.01
CA ILE A 230 14.49 -14.51 -6.27
C ILE A 230 13.98 -15.62 -5.34
N PRO A 231 14.87 -16.53 -4.88
CA PRO A 231 14.52 -17.51 -3.86
C PRO A 231 14.04 -16.85 -2.56
N TYR A 232 13.01 -17.44 -1.94
CA TYR A 232 12.40 -16.87 -0.72
C TYR A 232 13.41 -16.74 0.43
N GLU A 233 14.29 -17.71 0.61
CA GLU A 233 15.32 -17.72 1.67
C GLU A 233 16.39 -16.62 1.45
N GLU A 234 16.63 -16.23 0.20
CA GLU A 234 17.52 -15.11 -0.14
C GLU A 234 16.85 -13.78 0.21
N ALA A 235 15.58 -13.64 -0.15
CA ALA A 235 14.78 -12.45 0.18
C ALA A 235 14.68 -12.21 1.68
N GLN A 236 14.46 -13.28 2.47
CA GLN A 236 14.40 -13.17 3.93
C GLN A 236 15.71 -12.64 4.54
N LYS A 237 16.87 -13.07 4.05
CA LYS A 237 18.16 -12.55 4.53
C LYS A 237 18.32 -11.07 4.23
N ILE A 238 17.92 -10.63 3.04
CA ILE A 238 17.96 -9.21 2.66
C ILE A 238 17.02 -8.39 3.58
N ASP A 239 15.82 -8.88 3.84
CA ASP A 239 14.85 -8.18 4.70
C ASP A 239 15.32 -8.11 6.16
N GLU A 240 15.94 -9.17 6.69
CA GLU A 240 16.54 -9.17 8.02
C GLU A 240 17.65 -8.12 8.14
N GLU A 241 18.54 -8.02 7.15
CA GLU A 241 19.62 -7.01 7.12
C GLU A 241 19.05 -5.59 7.09
N VAL A 242 18.02 -5.34 6.28
CA VAL A 242 17.32 -4.05 6.20
C VAL A 242 16.52 -3.79 7.49
N GLY A 243 15.88 -4.80 8.05
CA GLY A 243 15.09 -4.72 9.29
C GLY A 243 15.91 -4.28 10.50
N LEU A 244 17.18 -4.68 10.59
CA LEU A 244 18.12 -4.22 11.62
C LEU A 244 18.44 -2.72 11.53
N GLN A 245 18.20 -2.08 10.37
CA GLN A 245 18.39 -0.64 10.16
C GLN A 245 17.10 0.18 10.40
N ARG A 246 15.97 -0.47 10.67
CA ARG A 246 14.69 0.23 10.92
C ARG A 246 14.75 1.00 12.23
N THR A 247 15.03 2.28 12.13
CA THR A 247 14.90 3.25 13.23
C THR A 247 13.43 3.50 13.54
N ILE A 248 13.15 3.88 14.80
CA ILE A 248 11.80 4.28 15.26
C ILE A 248 11.19 5.25 14.24
N PRO A 249 9.97 5.01 13.74
CA PRO A 249 9.38 5.85 12.70
C PRO A 249 9.32 7.30 13.17
N PHE A 250 9.83 8.21 12.34
CA PHE A 250 9.94 9.64 12.63
C PHE A 250 8.59 10.24 13.05
N ASN A 251 7.49 9.73 12.50
CA ASN A 251 6.11 10.12 12.86
C ASN A 251 5.77 9.81 14.32
N LEU A 252 6.28 8.70 14.86
CA LEU A 252 6.09 8.35 16.27
C LEU A 252 6.89 9.27 17.19
N ILE A 253 8.11 9.64 16.78
CA ILE A 253 8.94 10.63 17.50
C ILE A 253 8.23 11.98 17.52
N LEU A 254 7.70 12.44 16.39
CA LEU A 254 6.95 13.70 16.30
C LEU A 254 5.66 13.65 17.16
N LEU A 255 4.95 12.54 17.18
CA LEU A 255 3.76 12.36 18.01
C LEU A 255 4.11 12.47 19.49
N ILE A 256 5.14 11.75 19.93
CA ILE A 256 5.61 11.79 21.33
C ILE A 256 6.08 13.20 21.69
N ALA A 257 6.87 13.85 20.81
CA ALA A 257 7.33 15.22 21.02
C ALA A 257 6.16 16.21 21.11
N GLY A 258 5.14 16.06 20.28
CA GLY A 258 3.90 16.86 20.34
C GLY A 258 3.13 16.70 21.63
N ILE A 259 2.97 15.45 22.11
CA ILE A 259 2.32 15.15 23.40
C ILE A 259 3.11 15.75 24.56
N VAL A 260 4.43 15.59 24.56
CA VAL A 260 5.31 16.16 25.60
C VAL A 260 5.23 17.69 25.61
N ALA A 261 5.30 18.34 24.44
CA ALA A 261 5.14 19.79 24.32
C ALA A 261 3.78 20.26 24.83
N PHE A 262 2.71 19.55 24.49
CA PHE A 262 1.35 19.85 24.99
C PHE A 262 1.26 19.75 26.52
N ILE A 263 1.83 18.71 27.12
CA ILE A 263 1.88 18.54 28.58
C ILE A 263 2.67 19.68 29.23
N ILE A 264 3.83 20.04 28.68
CA ILE A 264 4.65 21.14 29.20
C ILE A 264 3.88 22.47 29.16
N ILE A 265 3.22 22.79 28.05
CA ILE A 265 2.41 24.00 27.91
C ILE A 265 1.25 23.98 28.92
N TRP A 266 0.54 22.86 29.04
CA TRP A 266 -0.59 22.72 29.97
C TRP A 266 -0.14 22.91 31.44
N VAL A 267 0.96 22.26 31.84
CA VAL A 267 1.55 22.41 33.17
C VAL A 267 1.99 23.85 33.43
N SER A 268 2.64 24.49 32.45
CA SER A 268 3.10 25.88 32.55
C SER A 268 1.94 26.86 32.73
N ILE A 269 0.84 26.68 32.02
CA ILE A 269 -0.37 27.48 32.13
C ILE A 269 -0.99 27.27 33.54
N LYS A 270 -1.05 26.02 34.03
CA LYS A 270 -1.59 25.68 35.34
C LYS A 270 -0.75 26.30 36.48
N LEU A 271 0.57 26.22 36.36
CA LEU A 271 1.50 26.82 37.33
C LEU A 271 1.41 28.35 37.35
N HIS A 272 1.34 28.98 36.13
CA HIS A 272 1.18 30.43 36.05
C HIS A 272 -0.13 30.92 36.66
N LYS A 273 -1.22 30.17 36.47
CA LYS A 273 -2.52 30.47 37.10
C LYS A 273 -2.45 30.37 38.60
N ARG A 274 -1.83 29.32 39.17
CA ARG A 274 -1.61 29.16 40.62
C ARG A 274 -0.74 30.25 41.22
N ARG A 275 0.31 30.71 40.52
CA ARG A 275 1.18 31.82 40.96
C ARG A 275 0.41 33.15 40.99
N LYS A 276 -0.47 33.42 40.02
CA LYS A 276 -1.34 34.62 40.06
C LYS A 276 -2.33 34.57 41.20
N GLU A 277 -2.98 33.45 41.46
CA GLU A 277 -3.93 33.29 42.56
C GLU A 277 -3.27 33.51 43.94
N LYS A 278 -2.04 32.99 44.13
CA LYS A 278 -1.27 33.24 45.37
C LYS A 278 -0.87 34.71 45.55
N LYS A 279 -0.52 35.42 44.46
CA LYS A 279 -0.15 36.86 44.51
C LYS A 279 -1.37 37.77 44.83
N TYR A 280 -2.56 37.41 44.41
CA TYR A 280 -3.78 38.16 44.67
C TYR A 280 -4.37 37.85 46.06
N GLY A 281 -4.08 36.67 46.65
CA GLY A 281 -4.51 36.28 47.98
C GLY A 281 -3.65 36.83 49.13
N GLN A 282 -2.43 37.33 48.86
CA GLN A 282 -1.54 37.96 49.84
C GLN A 282 -1.74 39.48 49.97
N ASN A 283 -2.54 40.07 49.09
CA ASN A 283 -2.81 41.54 49.10
C ASN A 283 -4.25 41.84 49.64
N LYS A 284 -4.88 40.91 50.38
CA LYS A 284 -6.04 41.13 51.20
C LYS A 284 -5.66 40.83 52.66
#